data_6a78e35af156ff220f0e7190a53df76a
#
_entry.id   6a78e35af156ff220f0e7190a53df76a
#
_cell.length_a   1.000
_cell.length_b   1.000
_cell.length_c   1.000
_cell.angle_alpha   90.00
_cell.angle_beta   90.00
_cell.angle_gamma   90.00
#
_symmetry.space_group_name_H-M   'P 1'
#
loop_
_entity.id
_entity.type
_entity.pdbx_description
1 polymer ?
#
loop_
_entity_poly.entity_id
_entity_poly.type
_entity_poly.pdbx_seq_one_letter_code
_entity_poly.pdbx_strand_id
1 'polypeptide(L)'
;MKISLFIPTYNATVNNKDQFIATLDIIKQANLYRVLIIDSSSADNTVDIVNSYGFECEIIPKSEFDHSGTRQLALTMLSDSDIIIYMTQDALITDVNELNKLVEPFHANQFIAATYGRQLPHRDADIFARQLRSFNYGHKNYVRSYADRFVWGMRCVFASDSFAAYNVDALKHIGGFPERLIFGEDMYMFSKLLVANYKVAYVADAVCYHSHNYSIKNEFKRSFDIGVFHRAENWILRDFGYPNKLGIKSVLSEWKMLLFLRPWLLPLSYIRICTKYLGYKLGYNYDKIGVRLCRKLSMNSSFWW
;
A
#
# COMPACT_ATOMS: atom_id res chain seq x y z
N MET A 1 -13.26 11.69 -18.08
CA MET A 1 -12.97 11.64 -16.65
C MET A 1 -11.78 12.53 -16.34
N LYS A 2 -11.87 13.31 -15.26
CA LYS A 2 -10.75 14.06 -14.68
C LYS A 2 -9.94 13.12 -13.79
N ILE A 3 -8.77 12.71 -14.24
CA ILE A 3 -7.91 11.78 -13.54
C ILE A 3 -6.75 12.56 -12.95
N SER A 4 -6.62 12.55 -11.63
CA SER A 4 -5.50 13.16 -10.91
C SER A 4 -4.59 12.10 -10.29
N LEU A 5 -3.38 12.49 -9.95
CA LEU A 5 -2.40 11.60 -9.32
C LEU A 5 -1.84 12.26 -8.07
N PHE A 6 -1.64 11.47 -7.01
CA PHE A 6 -1.08 11.89 -5.75
C PHE A 6 0.10 11.01 -5.33
N ILE A 7 1.18 11.64 -4.84
CA ILE A 7 2.35 10.96 -4.25
C ILE A 7 2.75 11.68 -2.95
N PRO A 8 2.78 10.98 -1.80
CA PRO A 8 3.44 11.51 -0.61
C PRO A 8 4.96 11.35 -0.73
N THR A 9 5.73 12.39 -0.37
CA THR A 9 7.18 12.37 -0.44
C THR A 9 7.84 12.73 0.89
N TYR A 10 9.01 12.11 1.12
CA TYR A 10 9.94 12.48 2.17
C TYR A 10 11.36 12.02 1.78
N ASN A 11 12.27 12.97 1.56
CA ASN A 11 13.67 12.73 1.17
C ASN A 11 13.77 11.70 0.02
N ALA A 12 12.99 11.89 -1.05
CA ALA A 12 12.88 10.93 -2.16
C ALA A 12 14.18 10.78 -2.94
N THR A 13 15.10 11.77 -2.87
CA THR A 13 16.36 11.77 -3.62
C THR A 13 17.51 11.11 -2.87
N VAL A 14 17.37 10.84 -1.57
CA VAL A 14 18.48 10.28 -0.76
C VAL A 14 18.88 8.88 -1.22
N ASN A 15 17.91 8.00 -1.49
CA ASN A 15 18.19 6.59 -1.76
C ASN A 15 17.91 6.16 -3.21
N ASN A 16 16.99 6.84 -3.91
CA ASN A 16 16.45 6.39 -5.20
C ASN A 16 16.20 7.56 -6.16
N LYS A 17 17.10 8.55 -6.20
CA LYS A 17 16.93 9.77 -7.01
C LYS A 17 16.56 9.47 -8.47
N ASP A 18 17.32 8.60 -9.12
CA ASP A 18 17.13 8.30 -10.55
C ASP A 18 15.78 7.60 -10.81
N GLN A 19 15.34 6.72 -9.90
CA GLN A 19 14.03 6.07 -10.00
C GLN A 19 12.89 7.05 -9.77
N PHE A 20 13.04 7.95 -8.81
CA PHE A 20 12.06 8.99 -8.55
C PHE A 20 11.91 9.92 -9.76
N ILE A 21 13.01 10.42 -10.30
CA ILE A 21 13.03 11.25 -11.52
C ILE A 21 12.39 10.51 -12.70
N ALA A 22 12.80 9.25 -12.95
CA ALA A 22 12.23 8.44 -14.03
C ALA A 22 10.70 8.29 -13.90
N THR A 23 10.18 8.14 -12.68
CA THR A 23 8.74 8.11 -12.43
C THR A 23 8.09 9.45 -12.73
N LEU A 24 8.69 10.58 -12.32
CA LEU A 24 8.17 11.91 -12.62
C LEU A 24 8.17 12.22 -14.12
N ASP A 25 9.21 11.77 -14.87
CA ASP A 25 9.29 11.91 -16.33
C ASP A 25 8.11 11.21 -17.03
N ILE A 26 7.72 10.02 -16.55
CA ILE A 26 6.59 9.28 -17.08
C ILE A 26 5.27 9.96 -16.72
N ILE A 27 5.12 10.40 -15.47
CA ILE A 27 3.93 11.11 -15.01
C ILE A 27 3.74 12.42 -15.81
N LYS A 28 4.82 13.11 -16.15
CA LYS A 28 4.77 14.35 -16.96
C LYS A 28 4.24 14.12 -18.37
N GLN A 29 4.44 12.92 -18.93
CA GLN A 29 3.92 12.55 -20.24
C GLN A 29 2.44 12.12 -20.20
N ALA A 30 1.92 11.82 -19.00
CA ALA A 30 0.54 11.38 -18.85
C ALA A 30 -0.44 12.55 -18.99
N ASN A 31 -1.59 12.28 -19.64
CA ASN A 31 -2.68 13.26 -19.73
C ASN A 31 -3.52 13.26 -18.45
N LEU A 32 -2.93 13.79 -17.37
CA LEU A 32 -3.56 13.91 -16.05
C LEU A 32 -4.18 15.30 -15.87
N TYR A 33 -5.31 15.36 -15.18
CA TYR A 33 -5.98 16.62 -14.84
C TYR A 33 -5.15 17.42 -13.85
N ARG A 34 -4.65 16.80 -12.77
CA ARG A 34 -3.75 17.39 -11.77
C ARG A 34 -2.76 16.34 -11.26
N VAL A 35 -1.56 16.80 -10.90
CA VAL A 35 -0.56 15.99 -10.19
C VAL A 35 -0.23 16.71 -8.89
N LEU A 36 -0.54 16.09 -7.76
CA LEU A 36 -0.30 16.62 -6.43
C LEU A 36 0.77 15.80 -5.71
N ILE A 37 1.81 16.49 -5.25
CA ILE A 37 2.81 15.93 -4.35
C ILE A 37 2.59 16.54 -2.98
N ILE A 38 2.50 15.73 -1.93
CA ILE A 38 2.50 16.21 -0.55
C ILE A 38 3.83 15.81 0.09
N ASP A 39 4.66 16.80 0.34
CA ASP A 39 6.00 16.61 0.88
C ASP A 39 6.03 16.84 2.40
N SER A 40 6.63 15.89 3.12
CA SER A 40 6.71 15.91 4.59
C SER A 40 7.96 16.62 5.10
N SER A 41 8.23 17.84 4.60
CA SER A 41 9.39 18.68 4.94
C SER A 41 10.71 17.97 4.63
N SER A 42 10.90 17.54 3.38
CA SER A 42 12.17 16.99 2.90
C SER A 42 13.33 17.95 3.10
N ALA A 43 14.47 17.43 3.51
CA ALA A 43 15.71 18.19 3.69
C ALA A 43 16.65 18.08 2.49
N ASP A 44 16.29 17.30 1.48
CA ASP A 44 17.02 17.10 0.24
C ASP A 44 16.38 17.89 -0.92
N ASN A 45 16.82 17.65 -2.15
CA ASN A 45 16.33 18.34 -3.34
C ASN A 45 14.96 17.85 -3.86
N THR A 46 14.19 17.10 -3.07
CA THR A 46 12.90 16.53 -3.50
C THR A 46 11.94 17.61 -3.97
N VAL A 47 11.72 18.65 -3.17
CA VAL A 47 10.78 19.75 -3.46
C VAL A 47 11.21 20.54 -4.70
N ASP A 48 12.49 20.86 -4.83
CA ASP A 48 13.03 21.60 -5.99
C ASP A 48 12.82 20.80 -7.29
N ILE A 49 13.06 19.48 -7.25
CA ILE A 49 12.84 18.60 -8.39
C ILE A 49 11.35 18.62 -8.75
N VAL A 50 10.43 18.39 -7.80
CA VAL A 50 8.98 18.37 -8.04
C VAL A 50 8.53 19.69 -8.69
N ASN A 51 8.98 20.82 -8.16
CA ASN A 51 8.66 22.16 -8.69
C ASN A 51 9.16 22.36 -10.12
N SER A 52 10.32 21.78 -10.47
CA SER A 52 10.86 21.86 -11.84
C SER A 52 9.98 21.15 -12.88
N TYR A 53 9.17 20.17 -12.46
CA TYR A 53 8.17 19.53 -13.33
C TYR A 53 6.88 20.34 -13.47
N GLY A 54 6.68 21.38 -12.63
CA GLY A 54 5.46 22.18 -12.60
C GLY A 54 4.27 21.41 -11.99
N PHE A 55 4.52 20.42 -11.13
CA PHE A 55 3.49 19.74 -10.37
C PHE A 55 3.08 20.54 -9.14
N GLU A 56 1.84 20.37 -8.69
CA GLU A 56 1.39 20.94 -7.43
C GLU A 56 2.16 20.29 -6.27
N CYS A 57 2.75 21.13 -5.40
CA CYS A 57 3.52 20.65 -4.25
C CYS A 57 3.01 21.33 -2.97
N GLU A 58 2.45 20.53 -2.08
CA GLU A 58 2.04 20.95 -0.74
C GLU A 58 3.08 20.46 0.27
N ILE A 59 3.53 21.34 1.17
CA ILE A 59 4.52 21.00 2.18
C ILE A 59 3.84 20.96 3.55
N ILE A 60 3.88 19.78 4.18
CA ILE A 60 3.38 19.59 5.54
C ILE A 60 4.53 19.37 6.53
N PRO A 61 4.38 19.77 7.80
CA PRO A 61 5.33 19.38 8.84
C PRO A 61 5.49 17.86 8.92
N LYS A 62 6.72 17.39 9.08
CA LYS A 62 6.97 15.93 9.25
C LYS A 62 6.19 15.31 10.41
N SER A 63 5.92 16.06 11.45
CA SER A 63 5.13 15.63 12.61
C SER A 63 3.65 15.40 12.30
N GLU A 64 3.15 16.00 11.23
CA GLU A 64 1.76 15.87 10.77
C GLU A 64 1.58 14.75 9.76
N PHE A 65 2.69 14.18 9.28
CA PHE A 65 2.61 13.08 8.34
C PHE A 65 2.01 11.83 9.00
N ASP A 66 0.97 11.34 8.39
CA ASP A 66 0.32 10.06 8.66
C ASP A 66 -0.15 9.48 7.32
N HIS A 67 0.07 8.19 7.11
CA HIS A 67 -0.26 7.54 5.83
C HIS A 67 -1.73 7.71 5.44
N SER A 68 -2.63 7.63 6.39
CA SER A 68 -4.07 7.78 6.18
C SER A 68 -4.48 9.25 6.04
N GLY A 69 -4.08 10.10 7.01
CA GLY A 69 -4.40 11.52 7.05
C GLY A 69 -3.87 12.28 5.84
N THR A 70 -2.64 11.97 5.39
CA THR A 70 -2.07 12.60 4.19
C THR A 70 -2.83 12.20 2.92
N ARG A 71 -3.34 10.95 2.82
CA ARG A 71 -4.22 10.53 1.72
C ARG A 71 -5.58 11.20 1.79
N GLN A 72 -6.10 11.44 2.98
CA GLN A 72 -7.33 12.22 3.18
C GLN A 72 -7.15 13.67 2.76
N LEU A 73 -6.02 14.29 3.08
CA LEU A 73 -5.68 15.64 2.62
C LEU A 73 -5.64 15.71 1.09
N ALA A 74 -5.00 14.71 0.44
CA ALA A 74 -4.98 14.61 -1.02
C ALA A 74 -6.39 14.46 -1.61
N LEU A 75 -7.27 13.64 -1.01
CA LEU A 75 -8.68 13.52 -1.41
C LEU A 75 -9.39 14.88 -1.33
N THR A 76 -9.14 15.66 -0.29
CA THR A 76 -9.75 16.98 -0.10
C THR A 76 -9.26 17.95 -1.18
N MET A 77 -7.95 18.03 -1.44
CA MET A 77 -7.33 18.94 -2.41
C MET A 77 -7.69 18.59 -3.86
N LEU A 78 -7.89 17.29 -4.16
CA LEU A 78 -8.24 16.79 -5.50
C LEU A 78 -9.72 16.41 -5.62
N SER A 79 -10.58 16.99 -4.78
CA SER A 79 -11.99 16.62 -4.67
C SER A 79 -12.84 16.96 -5.92
N ASP A 80 -12.30 17.72 -6.85
CA ASP A 80 -12.89 18.06 -8.15
C ASP A 80 -12.51 17.07 -9.28
N SER A 81 -11.77 16.02 -8.94
CA SER A 81 -11.43 14.91 -9.84
C SER A 81 -12.50 13.81 -9.83
N ASP A 82 -12.60 13.04 -10.90
CA ASP A 82 -13.44 11.84 -10.95
C ASP A 82 -12.70 10.63 -10.33
N ILE A 83 -11.39 10.52 -10.65
CA ILE A 83 -10.50 9.45 -10.19
C ILE A 83 -9.22 10.07 -9.64
N ILE A 84 -8.73 9.53 -8.52
CA ILE A 84 -7.39 9.83 -7.99
C ILE A 84 -6.56 8.55 -8.01
N ILE A 85 -5.40 8.61 -8.66
CA ILE A 85 -4.36 7.59 -8.57
C ILE A 85 -3.48 7.91 -7.38
N TYR A 86 -3.33 6.95 -6.47
CA TYR A 86 -2.43 7.01 -5.32
C TYR A 86 -1.19 6.18 -5.63
N MET A 87 -0.03 6.80 -5.48
CA MET A 87 1.27 6.13 -5.62
C MET A 87 2.15 6.45 -4.41
N THR A 88 3.17 5.63 -4.16
CA THR A 88 4.26 5.97 -3.23
C THR A 88 5.50 6.38 -4.01
N GLN A 89 6.37 7.19 -3.40
CA GLN A 89 7.59 7.73 -4.05
C GLN A 89 8.56 6.65 -4.53
N ASP A 90 8.45 5.44 -4.05
CA ASP A 90 9.29 4.28 -4.36
C ASP A 90 8.60 3.26 -5.29
N ALA A 91 7.39 3.57 -5.75
CA ALA A 91 6.72 2.80 -6.79
C ALA A 91 7.17 3.31 -8.17
N LEU A 92 7.98 2.53 -8.87
CA LEU A 92 8.47 2.86 -10.21
C LEU A 92 7.52 2.29 -11.26
N ILE A 93 6.94 3.15 -12.08
CA ILE A 93 6.31 2.78 -13.36
C ILE A 93 7.32 2.97 -14.50
N THR A 94 7.20 2.19 -15.56
CA THR A 94 8.13 2.23 -16.70
C THR A 94 7.49 2.73 -17.99
N ASP A 95 6.17 2.90 -17.99
CA ASP A 95 5.39 3.35 -19.14
C ASP A 95 4.13 4.08 -18.67
N VAL A 96 3.75 5.13 -19.38
CA VAL A 96 2.53 5.90 -19.13
C VAL A 96 1.25 5.04 -19.24
N ASN A 97 1.27 4.00 -20.07
CA ASN A 97 0.15 3.09 -20.23
C ASN A 97 -0.18 2.31 -18.97
N GLU A 98 0.75 2.19 -18.01
CA GLU A 98 0.46 1.55 -16.72
C GLU A 98 -0.60 2.34 -15.93
N LEU A 99 -0.59 3.67 -16.03
CA LEU A 99 -1.63 4.53 -15.44
C LEU A 99 -2.98 4.34 -16.15
N ASN A 100 -2.97 4.27 -17.50
CA ASN A 100 -4.18 4.07 -18.30
C ASN A 100 -4.84 2.71 -17.97
N LYS A 101 -4.04 1.63 -17.93
CA LYS A 101 -4.53 0.29 -17.57
C LYS A 101 -5.15 0.26 -16.17
N LEU A 102 -4.55 0.98 -15.21
CA LEU A 102 -5.03 1.01 -13.83
C LEU A 102 -6.43 1.61 -13.73
N VAL A 103 -6.74 2.61 -14.55
CA VAL A 103 -8.03 3.32 -14.51
C VAL A 103 -9.08 2.75 -15.51
N GLU A 104 -8.69 1.91 -16.45
CA GLU A 104 -9.59 1.32 -17.45
C GLU A 104 -10.83 0.64 -16.85
N PRO A 105 -10.74 -0.12 -15.73
CA PRO A 105 -11.91 -0.78 -15.16
C PRO A 105 -13.05 0.16 -14.75
N PHE A 106 -12.78 1.43 -14.43
CA PHE A 106 -13.82 2.40 -14.09
C PHE A 106 -14.70 2.75 -15.29
N HIS A 107 -14.15 2.70 -16.53
CA HIS A 107 -14.93 2.89 -17.76
C HIS A 107 -15.83 1.68 -18.05
N ALA A 108 -15.35 0.48 -17.73
CA ALA A 108 -16.04 -0.76 -18.05
C ALA A 108 -17.19 -1.07 -17.08
N ASN A 109 -17.13 -0.57 -15.83
CA ASN A 109 -18.12 -0.89 -14.81
C ASN A 109 -18.22 0.23 -13.73
N GLN A 110 -19.33 0.94 -13.74
CA GLN A 110 -19.62 2.05 -12.82
C GLN A 110 -19.65 1.66 -11.33
N PHE A 111 -19.78 0.38 -11.00
CA PHE A 111 -19.74 -0.11 -9.61
C PHE A 111 -18.31 -0.31 -9.09
N ILE A 112 -17.30 -0.25 -9.95
CA ILE A 112 -15.91 -0.32 -9.50
C ILE A 112 -15.53 1.01 -8.87
N ALA A 113 -15.19 0.97 -7.59
CA ALA A 113 -14.83 2.15 -6.80
C ALA A 113 -13.32 2.24 -6.51
N ALA A 114 -12.61 1.13 -6.62
CA ALA A 114 -11.15 1.12 -6.47
C ALA A 114 -10.49 0.05 -7.34
N THR A 115 -9.27 0.35 -7.78
CA THR A 115 -8.40 -0.57 -8.49
C THR A 115 -7.01 -0.55 -7.87
N TYR A 116 -6.24 -1.65 -8.01
CA TYR A 116 -4.82 -1.66 -7.68
C TYR A 116 -4.05 -2.50 -8.68
N GLY A 117 -2.82 -2.06 -8.95
CA GLY A 117 -1.95 -2.68 -9.94
C GLY A 117 -1.09 -3.79 -9.37
N ARG A 118 -0.40 -4.48 -10.27
CA ARG A 118 0.54 -5.54 -9.98
C ARG A 118 1.88 -4.97 -9.59
N GLN A 119 2.38 -5.36 -8.42
CA GLN A 119 3.72 -4.99 -7.98
C GLN A 119 4.72 -6.09 -8.34
N LEU A 120 5.75 -5.72 -9.07
CA LEU A 120 6.94 -6.53 -9.32
C LEU A 120 8.08 -6.14 -8.36
N PRO A 121 8.96 -7.08 -8.01
CA PRO A 121 10.11 -6.75 -7.17
C PRO A 121 11.10 -5.86 -7.93
N HIS A 122 11.75 -4.92 -7.24
CA HIS A 122 12.90 -4.19 -7.76
C HIS A 122 14.04 -5.15 -8.14
N ARG A 123 15.00 -4.68 -8.95
CA ARG A 123 16.12 -5.50 -9.42
C ARG A 123 16.98 -6.02 -8.27
N ASP A 124 17.17 -5.23 -7.23
CA ASP A 124 17.96 -5.49 -6.03
C ASP A 124 17.16 -6.23 -4.92
N ALA A 125 15.90 -6.59 -5.19
CA ALA A 125 15.08 -7.31 -4.25
C ALA A 125 15.70 -8.65 -3.85
N ASP A 126 15.75 -8.94 -2.55
CA ASP A 126 16.19 -10.22 -2.04
C ASP A 126 15.18 -11.35 -2.38
N ILE A 127 15.56 -12.58 -2.11
CA ILE A 127 14.72 -13.75 -2.45
C ILE A 127 13.37 -13.73 -1.69
N PHE A 128 13.32 -13.20 -0.47
CA PHE A 128 12.12 -13.12 0.34
C PHE A 128 11.17 -12.02 -0.19
N ALA A 129 11.71 -10.87 -0.56
CA ALA A 129 10.95 -9.79 -1.18
C ALA A 129 10.37 -10.24 -2.54
N ARG A 130 11.16 -10.94 -3.37
CA ARG A 130 10.71 -11.53 -4.66
C ARG A 130 9.58 -12.53 -4.47
N GLN A 131 9.73 -13.45 -3.51
CA GLN A 131 8.71 -14.45 -3.19
C GLN A 131 7.40 -13.80 -2.75
N LEU A 132 7.47 -12.78 -1.87
CA LEU A 132 6.29 -12.10 -1.36
C LEU A 132 5.51 -11.38 -2.48
N ARG A 133 6.20 -10.74 -3.43
CA ARG A 133 5.56 -10.13 -4.60
C ARG A 133 4.90 -11.20 -5.47
N SER A 134 5.62 -12.26 -5.82
CA SER A 134 5.09 -13.37 -6.62
C SER A 134 3.87 -14.05 -5.96
N PHE A 135 3.87 -14.19 -4.64
CA PHE A 135 2.75 -14.78 -3.89
C PHE A 135 1.51 -13.89 -3.88
N ASN A 136 1.70 -12.57 -3.74
CA ASN A 136 0.59 -11.63 -3.57
C ASN A 136 0.01 -11.13 -4.89
N TYR A 137 0.82 -11.01 -5.95
CA TYR A 137 0.45 -10.39 -7.22
C TYR A 137 0.51 -11.39 -8.37
N GLY A 138 -0.63 -12.03 -8.65
CA GLY A 138 -0.78 -12.98 -9.75
C GLY A 138 -0.86 -12.31 -11.12
N HIS A 139 -0.98 -13.13 -12.17
CA HIS A 139 -0.98 -12.68 -13.58
C HIS A 139 -2.38 -12.46 -14.18
N LYS A 140 -3.46 -12.64 -13.40
CA LYS A 140 -4.83 -12.57 -13.89
C LYS A 140 -5.58 -11.43 -13.23
N ASN A 141 -6.26 -10.62 -14.02
CA ASN A 141 -7.20 -9.62 -13.55
C ASN A 141 -8.38 -10.29 -12.84
N TYR A 142 -8.92 -9.63 -11.82
CA TYR A 142 -10.16 -10.04 -11.18
C TYR A 142 -10.88 -8.86 -10.54
N VAL A 143 -12.20 -8.97 -10.46
CA VAL A 143 -13.07 -8.04 -9.75
C VAL A 143 -13.65 -8.76 -8.55
N ARG A 144 -13.76 -8.07 -7.43
CA ARG A 144 -14.32 -8.58 -6.17
C ARG A 144 -15.47 -7.71 -5.73
N SER A 145 -16.47 -8.36 -5.16
CA SER A 145 -17.61 -7.77 -4.47
C SER A 145 -17.61 -8.19 -2.99
N TYR A 146 -18.49 -7.62 -2.19
CA TYR A 146 -18.63 -8.02 -0.78
C TYR A 146 -18.99 -9.50 -0.61
N ALA A 147 -19.77 -10.08 -1.55
CA ALA A 147 -20.15 -11.49 -1.51
C ALA A 147 -18.94 -12.45 -1.63
N ASP A 148 -17.89 -12.02 -2.32
CA ASP A 148 -16.69 -12.84 -2.54
C ASP A 148 -15.88 -13.10 -1.27
N ARG A 149 -16.17 -12.38 -0.16
CA ARG A 149 -15.49 -12.60 1.13
C ARG A 149 -15.60 -14.03 1.66
N PHE A 150 -16.67 -14.75 1.33
CA PHE A 150 -16.87 -16.14 1.75
C PHE A 150 -15.89 -17.11 1.05
N VAL A 151 -15.44 -16.76 -0.15
CA VAL A 151 -14.50 -17.56 -0.94
C VAL A 151 -13.05 -17.09 -0.72
N TRP A 152 -12.84 -15.77 -0.73
CA TRP A 152 -11.51 -15.17 -0.73
C TRP A 152 -11.00 -14.83 0.68
N GLY A 153 -11.89 -14.70 1.67
CA GLY A 153 -11.53 -14.27 3.02
C GLY A 153 -10.77 -12.95 3.01
N MET A 154 -9.70 -12.84 3.79
CA MET A 154 -8.85 -11.64 3.84
C MET A 154 -8.22 -11.23 2.50
N ARG A 155 -8.13 -12.13 1.53
CA ARG A 155 -7.71 -11.74 0.18
C ARG A 155 -8.74 -10.86 -0.52
N CYS A 156 -9.99 -10.87 -0.07
CA CYS A 156 -11.04 -10.01 -0.63
C CYS A 156 -10.70 -8.53 -0.46
N VAL A 157 -10.05 -8.17 0.62
CA VAL A 157 -9.68 -6.79 0.98
C VAL A 157 -8.19 -6.48 0.79
N PHE A 158 -7.42 -7.42 0.23
CA PHE A 158 -6.03 -7.17 -0.07
C PHE A 158 -5.89 -6.12 -1.16
N ALA A 159 -5.11 -5.09 -0.90
CA ALA A 159 -4.79 -3.99 -1.80
C ALA A 159 -3.42 -3.39 -1.48
N SER A 160 -2.99 -2.41 -2.23
CA SER A 160 -1.82 -1.59 -1.89
C SER A 160 -1.89 -0.24 -2.59
N ASP A 161 -1.90 0.82 -1.81
CA ASP A 161 -1.89 2.21 -2.27
C ASP A 161 -0.53 2.66 -2.82
N SER A 162 0.43 1.75 -2.92
CA SER A 162 1.67 2.05 -3.66
C SER A 162 1.41 2.20 -5.16
N PHE A 163 0.32 1.61 -5.68
CA PHE A 163 -0.16 1.81 -7.05
C PHE A 163 -1.64 1.41 -7.11
N ALA A 164 -2.52 2.36 -6.78
CA ALA A 164 -3.97 2.17 -6.72
C ALA A 164 -4.70 3.38 -7.30
N ALA A 165 -5.96 3.20 -7.70
CA ALA A 165 -6.82 4.30 -8.09
C ALA A 165 -8.19 4.16 -7.44
N TYR A 166 -8.82 5.29 -7.15
CA TYR A 166 -10.11 5.35 -6.47
C TYR A 166 -11.05 6.33 -7.16
N ASN A 167 -12.31 5.96 -7.22
CA ASN A 167 -13.40 6.87 -7.58
C ASN A 167 -13.65 7.85 -6.42
N VAL A 168 -13.62 9.13 -6.71
CA VAL A 168 -13.69 10.21 -5.71
C VAL A 168 -15.06 10.25 -5.02
N ASP A 169 -16.14 10.08 -5.78
CA ASP A 169 -17.49 10.10 -5.21
C ASP A 169 -17.73 8.89 -4.31
N ALA A 170 -17.20 7.73 -4.67
CA ALA A 170 -17.25 6.55 -3.82
C ALA A 170 -16.44 6.74 -2.52
N LEU A 171 -15.25 7.36 -2.60
CA LEU A 171 -14.49 7.72 -1.40
C LEU A 171 -15.27 8.67 -0.49
N LYS A 172 -15.85 9.74 -1.05
CA LYS A 172 -16.68 10.68 -0.30
C LYS A 172 -17.88 10.00 0.35
N HIS A 173 -18.55 9.11 -0.39
CA HIS A 173 -19.72 8.37 0.11
C HIS A 173 -19.42 7.52 1.35
N ILE A 174 -18.22 6.91 1.42
CA ILE A 174 -17.83 6.09 2.59
C ILE A 174 -17.13 6.90 3.70
N GLY A 175 -17.00 8.23 3.54
CA GLY A 175 -16.40 9.14 4.51
C GLY A 175 -14.88 9.34 4.35
N GLY A 176 -14.28 8.90 3.24
CA GLY A 176 -12.86 9.07 2.96
C GLY A 176 -11.93 8.20 3.82
N PHE A 177 -10.65 8.55 3.81
CA PHE A 177 -9.63 7.89 4.64
C PHE A 177 -9.80 8.32 6.10
N PRO A 178 -9.65 7.40 7.07
CA PRO A 178 -9.73 7.74 8.47
C PRO A 178 -8.59 8.68 8.89
N GLU A 179 -8.86 9.56 9.85
CA GLU A 179 -7.88 10.58 10.27
C GLU A 179 -6.56 9.98 10.75
N ARG A 180 -6.60 8.77 11.29
CA ARG A 180 -5.42 8.15 11.86
C ARG A 180 -5.49 6.63 11.88
N LEU A 181 -4.58 6.00 11.15
CA LEU A 181 -4.33 4.56 11.22
C LEU A 181 -2.84 4.30 11.42
N ILE A 182 -2.51 3.33 12.25
CA ILE A 182 -1.12 2.89 12.41
C ILE A 182 -0.59 2.22 11.14
N PHE A 183 -1.47 1.54 10.40
CA PHE A 183 -1.15 0.70 9.26
C PHE A 183 -2.42 0.31 8.50
N GLY A 184 -2.31 -0.06 7.19
CA GLY A 184 -3.36 -0.76 6.45
C GLY A 184 -4.52 0.11 5.97
N GLU A 185 -4.27 1.38 5.71
CA GLU A 185 -5.24 2.33 5.16
C GLU A 185 -5.85 1.82 3.85
N ASP A 186 -5.05 1.14 3.02
CA ASP A 186 -5.49 0.48 1.79
C ASP A 186 -6.51 -0.64 2.06
N MET A 187 -6.18 -1.55 2.97
CA MET A 187 -7.09 -2.63 3.39
C MET A 187 -8.36 -2.06 4.02
N TYR A 188 -8.26 -1.02 4.86
CA TYR A 188 -9.41 -0.36 5.47
C TYR A 188 -10.35 0.20 4.40
N MET A 189 -9.80 0.95 3.43
CA MET A 189 -10.60 1.57 2.37
C MET A 189 -11.27 0.54 1.48
N PHE A 190 -10.54 -0.51 1.06
CA PHE A 190 -11.12 -1.60 0.27
C PHE A 190 -12.22 -2.33 1.03
N SER A 191 -12.04 -2.54 2.33
CA SER A 191 -13.08 -3.13 3.19
C SER A 191 -14.34 -2.26 3.25
N LYS A 192 -14.19 -0.95 3.47
CA LYS A 192 -15.30 0.01 3.52
C LYS A 192 -16.06 0.06 2.19
N LEU A 193 -15.34 0.11 1.07
CA LEU A 193 -15.95 0.13 -0.26
C LEU A 193 -16.76 -1.15 -0.53
N LEU A 194 -16.22 -2.32 -0.20
CA LEU A 194 -16.93 -3.59 -0.37
C LEU A 194 -18.19 -3.66 0.50
N VAL A 195 -18.10 -3.26 1.78
CA VAL A 195 -19.26 -3.21 2.69
C VAL A 195 -20.34 -2.24 2.18
N ALA A 196 -19.94 -1.15 1.54
CA ALA A 196 -20.85 -0.22 0.87
C ALA A 196 -21.37 -0.72 -0.50
N ASN A 197 -21.18 -2.02 -0.82
CA ASN A 197 -21.61 -2.68 -2.04
C ASN A 197 -20.95 -2.18 -3.34
N TYR A 198 -19.82 -1.48 -3.25
CA TYR A 198 -18.97 -1.25 -4.41
C TYR A 198 -18.17 -2.51 -4.76
N LYS A 199 -17.60 -2.49 -5.95
CA LYS A 199 -16.65 -3.51 -6.42
C LYS A 199 -15.24 -2.93 -6.41
N VAL A 200 -14.26 -3.80 -6.26
CA VAL A 200 -12.84 -3.46 -6.34
C VAL A 200 -12.15 -4.39 -7.33
N ALA A 201 -11.17 -3.87 -8.09
CA ALA A 201 -10.50 -4.64 -9.12
C ALA A 201 -8.99 -4.74 -8.87
N TYR A 202 -8.44 -5.90 -9.14
CA TYR A 202 -7.01 -6.10 -9.35
C TYR A 202 -6.71 -6.10 -10.83
N VAL A 203 -5.77 -5.25 -11.23
CA VAL A 203 -5.36 -5.07 -12.63
C VAL A 203 -3.93 -5.60 -12.78
N ALA A 204 -3.82 -6.88 -13.14
CA ALA A 204 -2.53 -7.55 -13.29
C ALA A 204 -1.68 -7.00 -14.45
N ASP A 205 -2.34 -6.37 -15.41
CA ASP A 205 -1.72 -5.76 -16.58
C ASP A 205 -1.19 -4.35 -16.33
N ALA A 206 -1.66 -3.68 -15.25
CA ALA A 206 -1.10 -2.43 -14.74
C ALA A 206 0.05 -2.74 -13.77
N VAL A 207 1.28 -2.42 -14.15
CA VAL A 207 2.48 -2.90 -13.46
C VAL A 207 3.28 -1.73 -12.88
N CYS A 208 3.72 -1.88 -11.64
CA CYS A 208 4.79 -1.06 -11.05
C CYS A 208 5.86 -1.93 -10.38
N TYR A 209 7.07 -1.40 -10.25
CA TYR A 209 8.13 -2.03 -9.46
C TYR A 209 8.10 -1.43 -8.06
N HIS A 210 7.87 -2.28 -7.07
CA HIS A 210 7.85 -1.88 -5.66
C HIS A 210 8.14 -3.08 -4.76
N SER A 211 9.19 -3.00 -3.97
CA SER A 211 9.54 -4.02 -2.98
C SER A 211 10.47 -3.46 -1.91
N HIS A 212 10.52 -4.10 -0.76
CA HIS A 212 11.40 -3.73 0.35
C HIS A 212 12.19 -4.94 0.83
N ASN A 213 13.49 -4.76 1.02
CA ASN A 213 14.38 -5.73 1.66
C ASN A 213 14.37 -5.48 3.17
N TYR A 214 13.37 -6.02 3.88
CA TYR A 214 13.25 -5.81 5.32
C TYR A 214 14.28 -6.62 6.11
N SER A 215 14.94 -5.97 7.06
CA SER A 215 15.68 -6.66 8.12
C SER A 215 14.70 -7.41 9.03
N ILE A 216 15.17 -8.42 9.76
CA ILE A 216 14.37 -9.17 10.75
C ILE A 216 13.71 -8.21 11.75
N LYS A 217 14.44 -7.18 12.18
CA LYS A 217 13.91 -6.15 13.09
C LYS A 217 12.75 -5.38 12.48
N ASN A 218 12.87 -4.99 11.20
CA ASN A 218 11.81 -4.26 10.51
C ASN A 218 10.60 -5.14 10.22
N GLU A 219 10.79 -6.42 9.92
CA GLU A 219 9.68 -7.39 9.80
C GLU A 219 8.92 -7.56 11.11
N PHE A 220 9.64 -7.62 12.24
CA PHE A 220 8.99 -7.64 13.55
C PHE A 220 8.12 -6.40 13.77
N LYS A 221 8.70 -5.21 13.59
CA LYS A 221 8.02 -3.93 13.83
C LYS A 221 6.80 -3.76 12.91
N ARG A 222 6.94 -4.09 11.62
CA ARG A 222 5.83 -4.06 10.67
C ARG A 222 4.72 -5.05 11.06
N SER A 223 5.10 -6.25 11.49
CA SER A 223 4.13 -7.26 11.94
C SER A 223 3.43 -6.86 13.22
N PHE A 224 4.13 -6.14 14.12
CA PHE A 224 3.53 -5.53 15.30
C PHE A 224 2.44 -4.53 14.90
N ASP A 225 2.73 -3.61 13.98
CA ASP A 225 1.77 -2.61 13.51
C ASP A 225 0.57 -3.24 12.81
N ILE A 226 0.77 -4.31 12.03
CA ILE A 226 -0.33 -5.11 11.44
C ILE A 226 -1.20 -5.73 12.55
N GLY A 227 -0.60 -6.23 13.62
CA GLY A 227 -1.33 -6.77 14.78
C GLY A 227 -2.18 -5.71 15.46
N VAL A 228 -1.62 -4.52 15.69
CA VAL A 228 -2.34 -3.36 16.25
C VAL A 228 -3.52 -2.97 15.36
N PHE A 229 -3.29 -2.84 14.06
CA PHE A 229 -4.35 -2.53 13.08
C PHE A 229 -5.48 -3.55 13.12
N HIS A 230 -5.17 -4.84 13.07
CA HIS A 230 -6.17 -5.89 13.12
C HIS A 230 -6.94 -5.95 14.46
N ARG A 231 -6.33 -5.50 15.56
CA ARG A 231 -7.01 -5.39 16.85
C ARG A 231 -7.92 -4.18 16.89
N ALA A 232 -7.45 -3.02 16.44
CA ALA A 232 -8.21 -1.78 16.41
C ALA A 232 -9.39 -1.88 15.42
N GLU A 233 -9.14 -2.40 14.23
CA GLU A 233 -10.13 -2.56 13.15
C GLU A 233 -10.66 -4.01 13.08
N ASN A 234 -10.95 -4.61 14.24
CA ASN A 234 -11.34 -6.03 14.33
C ASN A 234 -12.62 -6.36 13.54
N TRP A 235 -13.42 -5.38 13.18
CA TRP A 235 -14.59 -5.58 12.31
C TRP A 235 -14.17 -6.16 10.95
N ILE A 236 -13.01 -5.78 10.40
CA ILE A 236 -12.46 -6.33 9.14
C ILE A 236 -12.25 -7.84 9.28
N LEU A 237 -11.67 -8.27 10.41
CA LEU A 237 -11.45 -9.70 10.65
C LEU A 237 -12.76 -10.48 10.82
N ARG A 238 -13.78 -9.86 11.43
CA ARG A 238 -15.11 -10.48 11.58
C ARG A 238 -15.82 -10.65 10.25
N ASP A 239 -15.71 -9.65 9.35
CA ASP A 239 -16.39 -9.66 8.07
C ASP A 239 -15.66 -10.49 7.01
N PHE A 240 -14.34 -10.41 6.95
CA PHE A 240 -13.52 -11.02 5.89
C PHE A 240 -12.69 -12.21 6.37
N GLY A 241 -12.77 -12.57 7.64
CA GLY A 241 -12.07 -13.71 8.22
C GLY A 241 -10.64 -13.40 8.66
N TYR A 242 -10.01 -14.39 9.27
CA TYR A 242 -8.68 -14.26 9.84
C TYR A 242 -7.58 -14.64 8.83
N PRO A 243 -6.40 -14.00 8.88
CA PRO A 243 -5.33 -14.21 7.90
C PRO A 243 -4.58 -15.56 8.04
N ASN A 244 -4.92 -16.40 9.02
CA ASN A 244 -4.17 -17.60 9.36
C ASN A 244 -3.94 -18.54 8.17
N LYS A 245 -5.00 -18.88 7.42
CA LYS A 245 -4.89 -19.76 6.24
C LYS A 245 -4.01 -19.15 5.15
N LEU A 246 -4.09 -17.84 4.96
CA LEU A 246 -3.28 -17.13 3.97
C LEU A 246 -1.81 -17.10 4.38
N GLY A 247 -1.54 -16.84 5.67
CA GLY A 247 -0.19 -16.89 6.23
C GLY A 247 0.48 -18.27 6.05
N ILE A 248 -0.23 -19.34 6.36
CA ILE A 248 0.27 -20.72 6.15
C ILE A 248 0.57 -20.96 4.66
N LYS A 249 -0.32 -20.57 3.74
CA LYS A 249 -0.08 -20.72 2.29
C LYS A 249 1.16 -19.94 1.84
N SER A 250 1.38 -18.74 2.38
CA SER A 250 2.58 -17.93 2.09
C SER A 250 3.86 -18.62 2.56
N VAL A 251 3.87 -19.16 3.78
CA VAL A 251 5.00 -19.93 4.34
C VAL A 251 5.31 -21.16 3.50
N LEU A 252 4.31 -21.94 3.16
CA LEU A 252 4.49 -23.14 2.33
C LEU A 252 5.03 -22.80 0.94
N SER A 253 4.55 -21.71 0.34
CA SER A 253 5.06 -21.19 -0.95
C SER A 253 6.53 -20.76 -0.85
N GLU A 254 6.90 -20.05 0.22
CA GLU A 254 8.27 -19.60 0.48
C GLU A 254 9.20 -20.80 0.69
N TRP A 255 8.80 -21.76 1.52
CA TRP A 255 9.61 -22.97 1.78
C TRP A 255 9.76 -23.83 0.54
N LYS A 256 8.70 -24.01 -0.25
CA LYS A 256 8.79 -24.71 -1.53
C LYS A 256 9.83 -24.07 -2.46
N MET A 257 9.78 -22.76 -2.60
CA MET A 257 10.75 -22.03 -3.41
C MET A 257 12.18 -22.17 -2.87
N LEU A 258 12.37 -22.02 -1.55
CA LEU A 258 13.69 -22.10 -0.93
C LEU A 258 14.29 -23.50 -1.04
N LEU A 259 13.50 -24.56 -0.85
CA LEU A 259 13.96 -25.95 -1.00
C LEU A 259 14.61 -26.20 -2.37
N PHE A 260 14.06 -25.62 -3.44
CA PHE A 260 14.58 -25.79 -4.80
C PHE A 260 15.73 -24.82 -5.14
N LEU A 261 15.67 -23.57 -4.66
CA LEU A 261 16.61 -22.55 -5.10
C LEU A 261 17.74 -22.26 -4.11
N ARG A 262 17.46 -22.27 -2.81
CA ARG A 262 18.38 -21.86 -1.73
C ARG A 262 18.10 -22.55 -0.39
N PRO A 263 18.26 -23.90 -0.30
CA PRO A 263 17.84 -24.66 0.90
C PRO A 263 18.56 -24.23 2.19
N TRP A 264 19.77 -23.67 2.11
CA TRP A 264 20.51 -23.15 3.27
C TRP A 264 19.86 -21.91 3.92
N LEU A 265 18.88 -21.27 3.24
CA LEU A 265 18.13 -20.14 3.80
C LEU A 265 16.89 -20.58 4.60
N LEU A 266 16.55 -21.87 4.65
CA LEU A 266 15.41 -22.38 5.44
C LEU A 266 15.51 -22.03 6.93
N PRO A 267 16.66 -22.14 7.62
CA PRO A 267 16.77 -21.71 9.02
C PRO A 267 16.49 -20.22 9.19
N LEU A 268 17.00 -19.38 8.27
CA LEU A 268 16.73 -17.94 8.29
C LEU A 268 15.25 -17.64 8.05
N SER A 269 14.62 -18.31 7.09
CA SER A 269 13.17 -18.22 6.83
C SER A 269 12.36 -18.55 8.08
N TYR A 270 12.70 -19.63 8.76
CA TYR A 270 12.03 -20.04 10.01
C TYR A 270 12.13 -18.95 11.08
N ILE A 271 13.32 -18.37 11.30
CA ILE A 271 13.53 -17.27 12.24
C ILE A 271 12.67 -16.06 11.86
N ARG A 272 12.63 -15.68 10.57
CA ARG A 272 11.80 -14.57 10.06
C ARG A 272 10.31 -14.82 10.32
N ILE A 273 9.83 -16.04 10.08
CA ILE A 273 8.43 -16.42 10.31
C ILE A 273 8.07 -16.32 11.79
N CYS A 274 8.91 -16.87 12.68
CA CYS A 274 8.72 -16.79 14.13
C CYS A 274 8.70 -15.32 14.60
N THR A 275 9.60 -14.52 14.06
CA THR A 275 9.71 -13.08 14.38
C THR A 275 8.46 -12.32 13.94
N LYS A 276 7.96 -12.55 12.74
CA LYS A 276 6.70 -11.96 12.23
C LYS A 276 5.51 -12.40 13.08
N TYR A 277 5.42 -13.67 13.41
CA TYR A 277 4.34 -14.19 14.27
C TYR A 277 4.35 -13.56 15.67
N LEU A 278 5.53 -13.47 16.29
CA LEU A 278 5.69 -12.83 17.60
C LEU A 278 5.30 -11.35 17.56
N GLY A 279 5.81 -10.61 16.56
CA GLY A 279 5.45 -9.21 16.35
C GLY A 279 3.93 -9.04 16.23
N TYR A 280 3.29 -9.83 15.35
CA TYR A 280 1.84 -9.80 15.16
C TYR A 280 1.06 -10.10 16.46
N LYS A 281 1.46 -11.12 17.21
CA LYS A 281 0.79 -11.48 18.48
C LYS A 281 0.92 -10.41 19.52
N LEU A 282 2.09 -9.79 19.65
CA LEU A 282 2.30 -8.67 20.56
C LEU A 282 1.47 -7.47 20.13
N GLY A 283 1.50 -7.11 18.86
CA GLY A 283 0.69 -6.02 18.33
C GLY A 283 -0.81 -6.25 18.50
N TYR A 284 -1.31 -7.46 18.27
CA TYR A 284 -2.73 -7.79 18.47
C TYR A 284 -3.18 -7.69 19.95
N ASN A 285 -2.23 -7.73 20.88
CA ASN A 285 -2.47 -7.55 22.32
C ASN A 285 -1.88 -6.23 22.86
N TYR A 286 -1.75 -5.20 22.02
CA TYR A 286 -1.12 -3.93 22.37
C TYR A 286 -1.80 -3.25 23.56
N ASP A 287 -3.09 -3.46 23.74
CA ASP A 287 -3.89 -2.97 24.88
C ASP A 287 -3.40 -3.46 26.25
N LYS A 288 -2.64 -4.58 26.27
CA LYS A 288 -1.99 -5.14 27.47
C LYS A 288 -0.54 -4.69 27.63
N ILE A 289 -0.04 -3.89 26.69
CA ILE A 289 1.35 -3.44 26.65
C ILE A 289 1.37 -1.93 26.88
N GLY A 290 2.24 -1.44 27.77
CA GLY A 290 2.35 0.00 28.00
C GLY A 290 2.79 0.77 26.75
N VAL A 291 2.22 1.98 26.53
CA VAL A 291 2.46 2.84 25.35
C VAL A 291 3.94 3.04 25.03
N ARG A 292 4.79 3.22 26.05
CA ARG A 292 6.24 3.37 25.88
C ARG A 292 6.88 2.16 25.19
N LEU A 293 6.40 0.95 25.49
CA LEU A 293 6.90 -0.27 24.87
C LEU A 293 6.31 -0.43 23.46
N CYS A 294 5.02 -0.16 23.27
CA CYS A 294 4.41 -0.13 21.94
C CYS A 294 5.18 0.78 20.98
N ARG A 295 5.54 2.00 21.41
CA ARG A 295 6.35 2.94 20.65
C ARG A 295 7.70 2.38 20.20
N LYS A 296 8.37 1.57 21.03
CA LYS A 296 9.66 0.92 20.69
C LYS A 296 9.48 -0.25 19.72
N LEU A 297 8.38 -0.99 19.83
CA LEU A 297 8.09 -2.18 19.04
C LEU A 297 7.49 -1.84 17.68
N SER A 298 6.90 -0.66 17.52
CA SER A 298 6.27 -0.18 16.31
C SER A 298 7.29 0.31 15.26
N MET A 299 6.98 0.16 13.99
CA MET A 299 7.65 0.84 12.89
C MET A 299 7.20 2.30 12.84
N ASN A 300 5.93 2.56 13.09
CA ASN A 300 5.32 3.87 13.13
C ASN A 300 5.30 4.41 14.57
N SER A 301 6.48 4.79 15.08
CA SER A 301 6.63 5.24 16.47
C SER A 301 5.92 6.55 16.79
N SER A 302 5.64 7.40 15.78
CA SER A 302 4.90 8.66 15.92
C SER A 302 3.40 8.43 16.18
N PHE A 303 2.88 7.25 15.90
CA PHE A 303 1.50 6.89 16.23
C PHE A 303 1.25 6.84 17.74
N TRP A 304 2.26 6.59 18.56
CA TRP A 304 2.15 6.37 19.99
C TRP A 304 2.51 7.63 20.78
N TRP A 305 1.57 8.25 21.41
CA TRP A 305 1.75 9.38 22.37
C TRP A 305 1.42 8.99 23.78
#